data_6eb983ff3c0196e1ebf7b6db69034ab3
#
_entry.id   6eb983ff3c0196e1ebf7b6db69034ab3
#
_cell.length_a   1.000
_cell.length_b   1.000
_cell.length_c   1.000
_cell.angle_alpha   90.00
_cell.angle_beta   90.00
_cell.angle_gamma   90.00
#
_symmetry.space_group_name_H-M   'P 1'
#
loop_
_entity.id
_entity.type
_entity.pdbx_description
1 polymer ?
#
loop_
_entity_poly.entity_id
_entity_poly.type
_entity_poly.pdbx_seq_one_letter_code
_entity_poly.pdbx_strand_id
1 'polypeptide(L)'
;DSQINTVFPNTFEEYKKWDKEKDELPPEEVYRALFEELAYGDKIQVGRALTRMNYSKSGWKSLIKKTSRAIKKAVKKDELPDNYKEFLIEANEKWADPTYWYAMGQMVNNQTSIYYWNAIDRTFDQELNVVQQDEDRRVYVQTWLKTLKVSIYVTVFCLILGFPVAHLLANLPLRYSNLLMIFVLLPFWTSLLVRTTAWIVMLQQKGVINGVLVWLGILSDDGRIAMVYNETGTLIAMTQILLPFMILPLYSVMRVIPKSHMR
;
A
#
# COMPACT_ATOMS: atom_id res chain seq x y z
N ASP A 1 -18.25 -3.23 -6.41
CA ASP A 1 -17.09 -3.61 -7.22
C ASP A 1 -17.35 -4.67 -8.28
N SER A 2 -18.58 -4.80 -8.69
CA SER A 2 -19.16 -5.77 -9.62
C SER A 2 -18.80 -5.63 -11.10
N GLN A 3 -17.80 -4.83 -11.47
CA GLN A 3 -17.49 -4.62 -12.89
C GLN A 3 -16.84 -5.84 -13.58
N ILE A 4 -16.33 -6.81 -12.84
CA ILE A 4 -15.78 -8.04 -13.44
C ILE A 4 -16.94 -8.90 -13.96
N ASN A 5 -18.02 -9.02 -13.19
CA ASN A 5 -19.23 -9.75 -13.60
C ASN A 5 -19.93 -9.12 -14.81
N THR A 6 -19.80 -7.82 -15.02
CA THR A 6 -20.34 -7.14 -16.22
C THR A 6 -19.46 -7.31 -17.45
N VAL A 7 -18.18 -7.69 -17.27
CA VAL A 7 -17.24 -7.92 -18.38
C VAL A 7 -17.27 -9.35 -18.87
N PHE A 8 -17.54 -10.31 -17.98
CA PHE A 8 -17.59 -11.75 -18.26
C PHE A 8 -18.91 -12.38 -17.77
N PRO A 9 -20.08 -11.85 -18.13
CA PRO A 9 -21.35 -12.31 -17.60
C PRO A 9 -21.65 -13.78 -17.95
N ASN A 10 -21.46 -14.18 -19.20
CA ASN A 10 -21.76 -15.55 -19.66
C ASN A 10 -20.76 -16.54 -19.09
N THR A 11 -19.46 -16.18 -19.03
CA THR A 11 -18.44 -17.02 -18.39
C THR A 11 -18.80 -17.31 -16.94
N PHE A 12 -19.28 -16.32 -16.18
CA PHE A 12 -19.68 -16.52 -14.79
C PHE A 12 -20.99 -17.28 -14.62
N GLU A 13 -21.94 -17.15 -15.53
CA GLU A 13 -23.15 -17.97 -15.53
C GLU A 13 -22.83 -19.45 -15.74
N GLU A 14 -22.01 -19.78 -16.72
CA GLU A 14 -21.59 -21.16 -16.97
C GLU A 14 -20.68 -21.68 -15.84
N TYR A 15 -19.80 -20.81 -15.29
CA TYR A 15 -18.94 -21.17 -14.16
C TYR A 15 -19.74 -21.60 -12.92
N LYS A 16 -20.90 -20.99 -12.64
CA LYS A 16 -21.77 -21.36 -11.50
C LYS A 16 -22.36 -22.76 -11.63
N LYS A 17 -22.49 -23.28 -12.85
CA LYS A 17 -23.02 -24.62 -13.13
C LYS A 17 -21.94 -25.70 -12.96
N TRP A 18 -20.67 -25.30 -12.84
CA TRP A 18 -19.57 -26.24 -12.74
C TRP A 18 -19.54 -26.94 -11.37
N ASP A 19 -19.59 -28.28 -11.41
CA ASP A 19 -19.47 -29.18 -10.26
C ASP A 19 -17.98 -29.45 -9.98
N LYS A 20 -17.42 -28.72 -9.03
CA LYS A 20 -15.99 -28.77 -8.67
C LYS A 20 -15.58 -30.06 -7.94
N GLU A 21 -16.55 -30.84 -7.44
CA GLU A 21 -16.28 -32.10 -6.78
C GLU A 21 -16.11 -33.26 -7.81
N LYS A 22 -16.69 -33.09 -9.00
CA LYS A 22 -16.61 -34.08 -10.07
C LYS A 22 -15.48 -33.84 -11.06
N ASP A 23 -15.27 -32.58 -11.42
CA ASP A 23 -14.34 -32.20 -12.46
C ASP A 23 -13.30 -31.19 -11.93
N GLU A 24 -12.02 -31.51 -12.11
CA GLU A 24 -10.90 -30.67 -11.71
C GLU A 24 -10.83 -29.38 -12.52
N LEU A 25 -11.28 -29.39 -13.76
CA LEU A 25 -11.33 -28.27 -14.67
C LEU A 25 -12.77 -27.97 -15.10
N PRO A 26 -13.09 -26.69 -15.41
CA PRO A 26 -14.42 -26.32 -15.87
C PRO A 26 -14.84 -27.12 -17.14
N PRO A 27 -16.16 -27.26 -17.36
CA PRO A 27 -16.68 -27.83 -18.59
C PRO A 27 -16.45 -26.90 -19.80
N GLU A 28 -16.56 -27.47 -20.99
CA GLU A 28 -16.31 -26.81 -22.30
C GLU A 28 -17.09 -25.52 -22.46
N GLU A 29 -18.31 -25.43 -21.93
CA GLU A 29 -19.18 -24.26 -22.01
C GLU A 29 -18.58 -23.01 -21.36
N VAL A 30 -17.81 -23.19 -20.29
CA VAL A 30 -17.11 -22.08 -19.61
C VAL A 30 -15.98 -21.53 -20.49
N TYR A 31 -15.22 -22.42 -21.13
CA TYR A 31 -14.14 -22.03 -22.04
C TYR A 31 -14.70 -21.34 -23.30
N ARG A 32 -15.81 -21.83 -23.82
CA ARG A 32 -16.51 -21.23 -24.95
C ARG A 32 -17.02 -19.82 -24.61
N ALA A 33 -17.71 -19.65 -23.49
CA ALA A 33 -18.19 -18.35 -23.05
C ALA A 33 -17.05 -17.35 -22.88
N LEU A 34 -15.94 -17.77 -22.28
CA LEU A 34 -14.74 -16.95 -22.13
C LEU A 34 -14.11 -16.57 -23.49
N PHE A 35 -14.07 -17.50 -24.44
CA PHE A 35 -13.59 -17.22 -25.78
C PHE A 35 -14.43 -16.13 -26.47
N GLU A 36 -15.76 -16.28 -26.44
CA GLU A 36 -16.68 -15.32 -27.05
C GLU A 36 -16.57 -13.92 -26.43
N GLU A 37 -16.48 -13.83 -25.12
CA GLU A 37 -16.35 -12.56 -24.40
C GLU A 37 -14.98 -11.88 -24.64
N LEU A 38 -13.90 -12.65 -24.81
CA LEU A 38 -12.59 -12.13 -25.17
C LEU A 38 -12.48 -11.77 -26.68
N ALA A 39 -13.24 -12.43 -27.53
CA ALA A 39 -13.28 -12.15 -28.98
C ALA A 39 -14.01 -10.85 -29.27
N TYR A 40 -15.19 -10.66 -28.69
CA TYR A 40 -16.17 -9.62 -29.03
C TYR A 40 -16.35 -8.55 -27.94
N GLY A 41 -15.85 -8.77 -26.72
CA GLY A 41 -15.99 -7.85 -25.59
C GLY A 41 -15.22 -6.54 -25.72
N ASP A 42 -15.65 -5.54 -24.93
CA ASP A 42 -15.01 -4.24 -24.89
C ASP A 42 -13.61 -4.31 -24.25
N LYS A 43 -12.59 -3.96 -25.05
CA LYS A 43 -11.17 -4.01 -24.66
C LYS A 43 -10.84 -3.15 -23.45
N ILE A 44 -11.53 -2.02 -23.25
CA ILE A 44 -11.27 -1.10 -22.15
C ILE A 44 -11.80 -1.70 -20.84
N GLN A 45 -12.99 -2.27 -20.89
CA GLN A 45 -13.58 -2.93 -19.73
C GLN A 45 -12.81 -4.19 -19.35
N VAL A 46 -12.44 -5.02 -20.30
CA VAL A 46 -11.55 -6.18 -20.09
C VAL A 46 -10.23 -5.73 -19.45
N GLY A 47 -9.59 -4.66 -19.92
CA GLY A 47 -8.35 -4.14 -19.36
C GLY A 47 -8.49 -3.70 -17.89
N ARG A 48 -9.61 -3.08 -17.52
CA ARG A 48 -9.91 -2.69 -16.12
C ARG A 48 -10.17 -3.91 -15.24
N ALA A 49 -10.93 -4.88 -15.72
CA ALA A 49 -11.18 -6.14 -15.02
C ALA A 49 -9.87 -6.90 -14.74
N LEU A 50 -8.99 -6.99 -15.73
CA LEU A 50 -7.68 -7.66 -15.60
C LEU A 50 -6.78 -7.06 -14.54
N THR A 51 -6.82 -5.75 -14.36
CA THR A 51 -6.04 -5.09 -13.31
C THR A 51 -6.50 -5.58 -11.93
N ARG A 52 -7.81 -5.72 -11.73
CA ARG A 52 -8.40 -6.23 -10.48
C ARG A 52 -8.15 -7.73 -10.30
N MET A 53 -8.32 -8.53 -11.34
CA MET A 53 -8.04 -9.97 -11.31
C MET A 53 -6.58 -10.25 -10.91
N ASN A 54 -5.65 -9.40 -11.35
CA ASN A 54 -4.23 -9.56 -11.04
C ASN A 54 -3.89 -9.31 -9.55
N TYR A 55 -4.79 -8.67 -8.78
CA TYR A 55 -4.66 -8.56 -7.33
C TYR A 55 -4.98 -9.88 -6.62
N SER A 56 -5.93 -10.66 -7.12
CA SER A 56 -6.28 -11.96 -6.51
C SER A 56 -5.21 -13.03 -6.79
N LYS A 57 -4.73 -13.11 -8.01
CA LYS A 57 -3.63 -14.01 -8.41
C LYS A 57 -2.77 -13.32 -9.46
N SER A 58 -1.46 -13.35 -9.28
CA SER A 58 -0.54 -12.76 -10.24
C SER A 58 -0.54 -13.56 -11.56
N GLY A 59 -0.36 -12.84 -12.68
CA GLY A 59 -0.25 -13.47 -13.99
C GLY A 59 -1.49 -13.39 -14.87
N TRP A 60 -2.65 -12.98 -14.36
CA TRP A 60 -3.87 -12.78 -15.15
C TRP A 60 -3.68 -11.90 -16.36
N LYS A 61 -2.98 -10.77 -16.19
CA LYS A 61 -2.75 -9.82 -17.28
C LYS A 61 -1.97 -10.43 -18.45
N SER A 62 -0.96 -11.25 -18.17
CA SER A 62 -0.17 -11.94 -19.19
C SER A 62 -0.98 -13.09 -19.83
N LEU A 63 -1.72 -13.85 -19.02
CA LEU A 63 -2.58 -14.93 -19.45
C LEU A 63 -3.61 -14.44 -20.45
N ILE A 64 -4.47 -13.52 -20.07
CA ILE A 64 -5.53 -12.99 -20.94
C ILE A 64 -4.96 -12.27 -22.17
N LYS A 65 -3.84 -11.56 -22.05
CA LYS A 65 -3.22 -10.89 -23.19
C LYS A 65 -2.72 -11.87 -24.24
N LYS A 66 -2.11 -13.00 -23.84
CA LYS A 66 -1.69 -14.07 -24.76
C LYS A 66 -2.91 -14.74 -25.41
N THR A 67 -3.88 -15.13 -24.58
CA THR A 67 -5.13 -15.74 -25.04
C THR A 67 -5.91 -14.85 -26.02
N SER A 68 -6.09 -13.56 -25.71
CA SER A 68 -6.77 -12.61 -26.60
C SER A 68 -6.04 -12.44 -27.95
N ARG A 69 -4.71 -12.58 -27.98
CA ARG A 69 -3.96 -12.55 -29.25
C ARG A 69 -4.22 -13.81 -30.09
N ALA A 70 -4.24 -14.99 -29.45
CA ALA A 70 -4.55 -16.26 -30.13
C ALA A 70 -5.98 -16.23 -30.70
N ILE A 71 -6.96 -15.82 -29.88
CA ILE A 71 -8.36 -15.68 -30.27
C ILE A 71 -8.51 -14.75 -31.47
N LYS A 72 -7.89 -13.55 -31.44
CA LYS A 72 -7.96 -12.61 -32.55
C LYS A 72 -7.34 -13.13 -33.85
N LYS A 73 -6.30 -13.96 -33.73
CA LYS A 73 -5.69 -14.60 -34.90
C LYS A 73 -6.63 -15.63 -35.52
N ALA A 74 -7.30 -16.45 -34.68
CA ALA A 74 -8.26 -17.45 -35.10
C ALA A 74 -9.49 -16.79 -35.74
N VAL A 75 -10.09 -15.78 -35.09
CA VAL A 75 -11.24 -15.03 -35.63
C VAL A 75 -10.90 -14.33 -36.96
N LYS A 76 -9.69 -13.76 -37.10
CA LYS A 76 -9.26 -13.13 -38.38
C LYS A 76 -9.14 -14.11 -39.54
N LYS A 77 -8.84 -15.36 -39.24
CA LYS A 77 -8.68 -16.43 -40.25
C LYS A 77 -9.96 -17.20 -40.52
N ASP A 78 -11.03 -16.86 -39.78
CA ASP A 78 -12.30 -17.62 -39.78
C ASP A 78 -12.12 -19.09 -39.37
N GLU A 79 -11.06 -19.37 -38.61
CA GLU A 79 -10.71 -20.70 -38.07
C GLU A 79 -11.25 -20.78 -36.63
N LEU A 80 -12.56 -21.05 -36.47
CA LEU A 80 -13.13 -21.25 -35.13
C LEU A 80 -12.75 -22.66 -34.64
N PRO A 81 -12.37 -22.80 -33.35
CA PRO A 81 -11.98 -24.10 -32.82
C PRO A 81 -13.19 -25.03 -32.63
N ASP A 82 -13.02 -26.31 -32.89
CA ASP A 82 -14.01 -27.34 -32.59
C ASP A 82 -14.08 -27.60 -31.08
N ASN A 83 -12.95 -27.44 -30.36
CA ASN A 83 -12.83 -27.63 -28.93
C ASN A 83 -12.17 -26.38 -28.30
N TYR A 84 -12.97 -25.56 -27.62
CA TYR A 84 -12.52 -24.29 -26.98
C TYR A 84 -11.59 -24.53 -25.81
N LYS A 85 -11.77 -25.63 -25.07
CA LYS A 85 -10.90 -25.97 -23.93
C LYS A 85 -9.48 -26.28 -24.41
N GLU A 86 -9.32 -27.14 -25.41
CA GLU A 86 -8.02 -27.45 -26.00
C GLU A 86 -7.36 -26.21 -26.59
N PHE A 87 -8.11 -25.40 -27.35
CA PHE A 87 -7.60 -24.16 -27.93
C PHE A 87 -7.06 -23.19 -26.90
N LEU A 88 -7.78 -22.97 -25.78
CA LEU A 88 -7.34 -22.05 -24.75
C LEU A 88 -6.14 -22.58 -23.98
N ILE A 89 -6.06 -23.89 -23.73
CA ILE A 89 -4.92 -24.56 -23.10
C ILE A 89 -3.68 -24.47 -24.01
N GLU A 90 -3.80 -24.69 -25.31
CA GLU A 90 -2.70 -24.49 -26.27
C GLU A 90 -2.25 -23.04 -26.35
N ALA A 91 -3.17 -22.07 -26.31
CA ALA A 91 -2.83 -20.65 -26.28
C ALA A 91 -2.03 -20.28 -25.03
N ASN A 92 -2.33 -20.94 -23.90
CA ASN A 92 -1.55 -20.82 -22.66
C ASN A 92 -1.87 -21.98 -21.70
N GLU A 93 -0.85 -22.75 -21.34
CA GLU A 93 -0.93 -23.91 -20.43
C GLU A 93 -1.55 -23.61 -19.05
N LYS A 94 -1.52 -22.34 -18.62
CA LYS A 94 -2.13 -21.91 -17.36
C LYS A 94 -3.66 -22.09 -17.31
N TRP A 95 -4.31 -22.28 -18.44
CA TRP A 95 -5.73 -22.62 -18.48
C TRP A 95 -6.02 -24.08 -18.07
N ALA A 96 -4.99 -24.93 -18.03
CA ALA A 96 -5.05 -26.25 -17.43
C ALA A 96 -4.79 -26.24 -15.91
N ASP A 97 -4.43 -25.09 -15.31
CA ASP A 97 -4.22 -24.95 -13.87
C ASP A 97 -5.54 -24.58 -13.17
N PRO A 98 -6.13 -25.47 -12.35
CA PRO A 98 -7.40 -25.22 -11.65
C PRO A 98 -7.37 -23.97 -10.79
N THR A 99 -6.20 -23.57 -10.29
CA THR A 99 -6.04 -22.43 -9.39
C THR A 99 -6.44 -21.09 -10.03
N TYR A 100 -6.34 -20.94 -11.36
CA TYR A 100 -6.83 -19.77 -12.07
C TYR A 100 -8.36 -19.74 -12.10
N TRP A 101 -8.99 -20.89 -12.28
CA TRP A 101 -10.45 -21.00 -12.29
C TRP A 101 -11.04 -20.77 -10.90
N TYR A 102 -10.42 -21.29 -9.84
CA TYR A 102 -10.84 -20.99 -8.46
C TYR A 102 -10.68 -19.50 -8.14
N ALA A 103 -9.57 -18.88 -8.57
CA ALA A 103 -9.39 -17.45 -8.42
C ALA A 103 -10.45 -16.62 -9.19
N MET A 104 -10.89 -17.09 -10.36
CA MET A 104 -12.01 -16.50 -11.10
C MET A 104 -13.32 -16.66 -10.33
N GLY A 105 -13.55 -17.82 -9.72
CA GLY A 105 -14.74 -18.09 -8.90
C GLY A 105 -14.91 -17.17 -7.70
N GLN A 106 -13.81 -16.71 -7.10
CA GLN A 106 -13.84 -15.72 -6.01
C GLN A 106 -14.44 -14.38 -6.45
N MET A 107 -14.46 -14.10 -7.74
CA MET A 107 -14.95 -12.86 -8.33
C MET A 107 -16.39 -12.94 -8.82
N VAL A 108 -17.00 -14.11 -8.76
CA VAL A 108 -18.41 -14.36 -9.16
C VAL A 108 -19.37 -13.57 -8.26
N ASN A 109 -19.02 -13.40 -6.99
CA ASN A 109 -19.84 -12.64 -6.05
C ASN A 109 -19.60 -11.13 -6.19
N ASN A 110 -20.68 -10.35 -6.13
CA ASN A 110 -20.64 -8.90 -6.20
C ASN A 110 -19.91 -8.24 -5.01
N GLN A 111 -19.75 -8.98 -3.92
CA GLN A 111 -19.03 -8.56 -2.73
C GLN A 111 -17.91 -9.56 -2.45
N THR A 112 -16.71 -9.04 -2.26
CA THR A 112 -15.55 -9.85 -1.87
C THR A 112 -14.89 -9.27 -0.63
N SER A 113 -14.55 -10.12 0.32
CA SER A 113 -13.77 -9.76 1.50
C SER A 113 -12.25 -9.87 1.29
N ILE A 114 -11.80 -10.27 0.09
CA ILE A 114 -10.38 -10.53 -0.20
C ILE A 114 -9.47 -9.32 0.14
N TYR A 115 -9.96 -8.10 -0.07
CA TYR A 115 -9.18 -6.89 0.23
C TYR A 115 -8.93 -6.70 1.73
N TYR A 116 -9.91 -7.07 2.56
CA TYR A 116 -9.76 -7.02 4.02
C TYR A 116 -8.77 -8.09 4.51
N TRP A 117 -8.86 -9.30 3.95
CA TRP A 117 -7.94 -10.37 4.28
C TRP A 117 -6.52 -10.06 3.80
N ASN A 118 -6.36 -9.51 2.59
CA ASN A 118 -5.06 -9.08 2.06
C ASN A 118 -4.43 -7.98 2.94
N ALA A 119 -5.22 -7.08 3.52
CA ALA A 119 -4.71 -6.02 4.41
C ALA A 119 -4.08 -6.56 5.71
N ILE A 120 -4.34 -7.82 6.06
CA ILE A 120 -3.74 -8.52 7.20
C ILE A 120 -2.87 -9.70 6.78
N ASP A 121 -2.31 -9.64 5.56
CA ASP A 121 -1.44 -10.66 4.97
C ASP A 121 -2.07 -12.06 4.90
N ARG A 122 -3.39 -12.13 4.67
CA ARG A 122 -4.14 -13.36 4.43
C ARG A 122 -4.77 -13.36 3.04
N THR A 123 -5.00 -14.54 2.51
CA THR A 123 -5.65 -14.76 1.21
C THR A 123 -6.57 -15.97 1.29
N PHE A 124 -7.28 -16.26 0.21
CA PHE A 124 -8.06 -17.48 0.10
C PHE A 124 -7.25 -18.54 -0.65
N ASP A 125 -7.31 -19.79 -0.17
CA ASP A 125 -6.84 -20.96 -0.88
C ASP A 125 -7.85 -21.43 -1.95
N GLN A 126 -7.60 -22.58 -2.53
CA GLN A 126 -8.46 -23.19 -3.56
C GLN A 126 -9.86 -23.56 -3.03
N GLU A 127 -9.95 -23.88 -1.74
CA GLU A 127 -11.18 -24.28 -1.05
C GLU A 127 -11.92 -23.09 -0.42
N LEU A 128 -11.47 -21.85 -0.69
CA LEU A 128 -11.99 -20.62 -0.09
C LEU A 128 -11.74 -20.48 1.43
N ASN A 129 -10.81 -21.27 1.99
CA ASN A 129 -10.38 -21.07 3.36
C ASN A 129 -9.42 -19.89 3.46
N VAL A 130 -9.47 -19.20 4.59
CA VAL A 130 -8.59 -18.07 4.85
C VAL A 130 -7.23 -18.58 5.30
N VAL A 131 -6.23 -18.51 4.43
CA VAL A 131 -4.86 -18.93 4.67
C VAL A 131 -3.91 -17.74 4.73
N GLN A 132 -2.73 -17.95 5.29
CA GLN A 132 -1.69 -16.93 5.33
C GLN A 132 -1.10 -16.77 3.91
N GLN A 133 -0.83 -15.53 3.51
CA GLN A 133 -0.25 -15.21 2.21
C GLN A 133 1.19 -15.73 2.10
N ASP A 134 1.68 -15.96 0.88
CA ASP A 134 3.08 -16.33 0.62
C ASP A 134 4.04 -15.32 1.24
N GLU A 135 5.23 -15.76 1.68
CA GLU A 135 6.20 -14.92 2.38
C GLU A 135 6.57 -13.65 1.62
N ASP A 136 6.74 -13.74 0.31
CA ASP A 136 7.07 -12.61 -0.58
C ASP A 136 5.96 -11.54 -0.63
N ARG A 137 4.76 -11.87 -0.20
CA ARG A 137 3.59 -10.98 -0.23
C ARG A 137 3.18 -10.47 1.16
N ARG A 138 3.79 -10.97 2.24
CA ARG A 138 3.51 -10.56 3.62
C ARG A 138 4.16 -9.22 3.96
N VAL A 139 3.61 -8.15 3.43
CA VAL A 139 4.18 -6.80 3.59
C VAL A 139 3.31 -5.90 4.46
N TYR A 140 1.99 -6.16 4.48
CA TYR A 140 1.04 -5.22 5.08
C TYR A 140 1.12 -5.16 6.60
N VAL A 141 1.07 -6.30 7.29
CA VAL A 141 1.12 -6.34 8.77
C VAL A 141 2.45 -5.76 9.28
N GLN A 142 3.57 -6.12 8.66
CA GLN A 142 4.88 -5.57 9.03
C GLN A 142 4.94 -4.06 8.82
N THR A 143 4.39 -3.56 7.71
CA THR A 143 4.34 -2.12 7.42
C THR A 143 3.43 -1.39 8.41
N TRP A 144 2.30 -1.96 8.78
CA TRP A 144 1.40 -1.43 9.79
C TRP A 144 2.08 -1.31 11.15
N LEU A 145 2.71 -2.39 11.63
CA LEU A 145 3.44 -2.40 12.90
C LEU A 145 4.61 -1.40 12.89
N LYS A 146 5.34 -1.32 11.79
CA LYS A 146 6.42 -0.35 11.63
C LYS A 146 5.91 1.09 11.67
N THR A 147 4.81 1.39 10.97
CA THR A 147 4.19 2.71 10.97
C THR A 147 3.70 3.08 12.37
N LEU A 148 3.03 2.15 13.07
CA LEU A 148 2.56 2.36 14.43
C LEU A 148 3.73 2.64 15.39
N LYS A 149 4.79 1.85 15.31
CA LYS A 149 6.03 2.04 16.09
C LYS A 149 6.63 3.43 15.86
N VAL A 150 6.81 3.83 14.59
CA VAL A 150 7.35 5.15 14.24
C VAL A 150 6.45 6.26 14.77
N SER A 151 5.12 6.15 14.62
CA SER A 151 4.16 7.14 15.12
C SER A 151 4.23 7.32 16.63
N ILE A 152 4.35 6.23 17.39
CA ILE A 152 4.51 6.28 18.85
C ILE A 152 5.80 6.99 19.23
N TYR A 153 6.93 6.62 18.62
CA TYR A 153 8.21 7.24 18.91
C TYR A 153 8.21 8.74 18.59
N VAL A 154 7.70 9.12 17.41
CA VAL A 154 7.60 10.55 17.03
C VAL A 154 6.72 11.32 18.01
N THR A 155 5.58 10.74 18.42
CA THR A 155 4.68 11.38 19.40
C THR A 155 5.38 11.59 20.74
N VAL A 156 6.07 10.56 21.24
CA VAL A 156 6.84 10.65 22.51
C VAL A 156 7.95 11.70 22.42
N PHE A 157 8.72 11.71 21.34
CA PHE A 157 9.77 12.74 21.14
C PHE A 157 9.19 14.14 21.02
N CYS A 158 8.09 14.31 20.26
CA CYS A 158 7.40 15.59 20.17
C CYS A 158 6.86 16.05 21.53
N LEU A 159 6.37 15.13 22.38
CA LEU A 159 5.91 15.44 23.72
C LEU A 159 7.07 15.86 24.63
N ILE A 160 8.15 15.06 24.66
CA ILE A 160 9.34 15.34 25.50
C ILE A 160 9.96 16.69 25.14
N LEU A 161 10.06 17.03 23.85
CA LEU A 161 10.65 18.28 23.39
C LEU A 161 9.64 19.43 23.42
N GLY A 162 8.39 19.17 23.08
CA GLY A 162 7.33 20.17 22.96
C GLY A 162 6.81 20.65 24.32
N PHE A 163 6.71 19.75 25.32
CA PHE A 163 6.18 20.08 26.63
C PHE A 163 6.99 21.20 27.33
N PRO A 164 8.34 21.11 27.49
CA PRO A 164 9.10 22.17 28.10
C PRO A 164 9.02 23.51 27.34
N VAL A 165 8.98 23.46 26.00
CA VAL A 165 8.82 24.65 25.16
C VAL A 165 7.44 25.29 25.37
N ALA A 166 6.36 24.47 25.34
CA ALA A 166 5.01 24.95 25.59
C ALA A 166 4.84 25.52 26.99
N HIS A 167 5.43 24.87 28.00
CA HIS A 167 5.43 25.36 29.41
C HIS A 167 6.16 26.69 29.54
N LEU A 168 7.33 26.82 28.90
CA LEU A 168 8.07 28.06 28.87
C LEU A 168 7.23 29.19 28.24
N LEU A 169 6.64 28.94 27.08
CA LEU A 169 5.77 29.89 26.38
C LEU A 169 4.56 30.32 27.20
N ALA A 170 3.94 29.37 27.95
CA ALA A 170 2.77 29.66 28.76
C ALA A 170 3.08 30.55 29.99
N ASN A 171 4.29 30.45 30.55
CA ASN A 171 4.70 31.16 31.76
C ASN A 171 5.43 32.47 31.52
N LEU A 172 5.96 32.69 30.31
CA LEU A 172 6.65 33.94 29.98
C LEU A 172 5.69 35.11 29.79
N PRO A 173 6.16 36.37 30.05
CA PRO A 173 5.43 37.58 29.69
C PRO A 173 5.08 37.58 28.18
N LEU A 174 3.91 38.13 27.84
CA LEU A 174 3.36 38.09 26.46
C LEU A 174 4.35 38.55 25.39
N ARG A 175 5.17 39.57 25.69
CA ARG A 175 6.18 40.10 24.76
C ARG A 175 7.17 39.04 24.32
N TYR A 176 7.70 38.26 25.26
CA TYR A 176 8.69 37.23 24.99
C TYR A 176 8.02 35.94 24.45
N SER A 177 6.85 35.59 25.00
CA SER A 177 6.05 34.45 24.51
C SER A 177 5.69 34.60 23.03
N ASN A 178 5.23 35.79 22.61
CA ASN A 178 4.89 36.07 21.21
C ASN A 178 6.11 35.98 20.29
N LEU A 179 7.27 36.51 20.74
CA LEU A 179 8.52 36.40 19.97
C LEU A 179 8.93 34.93 19.77
N LEU A 180 8.94 34.16 20.85
CA LEU A 180 9.27 32.71 20.77
C LEU A 180 8.24 31.92 19.94
N MET A 181 6.97 32.30 19.99
CA MET A 181 5.92 31.69 19.16
C MET A 181 6.20 31.88 17.67
N ILE A 182 6.73 33.03 17.26
CA ILE A 182 7.16 33.29 15.89
C ILE A 182 8.23 32.24 15.46
N PHE A 183 9.23 32.00 16.34
CA PHE A 183 10.25 30.97 16.04
C PHE A 183 9.69 29.55 15.94
N VAL A 184 8.69 29.22 16.78
CA VAL A 184 7.99 27.92 16.69
C VAL A 184 7.22 27.81 15.37
N LEU A 185 6.63 28.90 14.89
CA LEU A 185 5.84 28.93 13.65
C LEU A 185 6.68 29.12 12.38
N LEU A 186 7.90 29.64 12.52
CA LEU A 186 8.79 29.94 11.38
C LEU A 186 8.97 28.73 10.43
N PRO A 187 9.09 27.49 10.89
CA PRO A 187 9.17 26.33 10.00
C PRO A 187 7.97 26.19 9.06
N PHE A 188 6.78 26.67 9.41
CA PHE A 188 5.60 26.58 8.53
C PHE A 188 5.71 27.44 7.26
N TRP A 189 6.51 28.48 7.29
CA TRP A 189 6.73 29.38 6.16
C TRP A 189 7.66 28.78 5.11
N THR A 190 8.35 27.69 5.44
CA THR A 190 9.23 26.98 4.51
C THR A 190 8.48 25.82 3.82
N SER A 191 8.74 25.63 2.53
CA SER A 191 8.20 24.50 1.79
C SER A 191 8.62 23.17 2.42
N LEU A 192 7.71 22.19 2.43
CA LEU A 192 8.00 20.83 2.91
C LEU A 192 9.16 20.19 2.14
N LEU A 193 9.22 20.39 0.81
CA LEU A 193 10.32 19.87 -0.02
C LEU A 193 11.67 20.46 0.38
N VAL A 194 11.74 21.78 0.59
CA VAL A 194 12.99 22.44 1.01
C VAL A 194 13.43 21.89 2.37
N ARG A 195 12.50 21.71 3.30
CA ARG A 195 12.78 21.20 4.64
C ARG A 195 13.29 19.76 4.61
N THR A 196 12.62 18.88 3.85
CA THR A 196 13.05 17.47 3.72
C THR A 196 14.41 17.37 3.03
N THR A 197 14.67 18.17 1.98
CA THR A 197 15.97 18.21 1.32
C THR A 197 17.07 18.71 2.27
N ALA A 198 16.79 19.74 3.06
CA ALA A 198 17.73 20.22 4.06
C ALA A 198 18.09 19.14 5.09
N TRP A 199 17.10 18.35 5.56
CA TRP A 199 17.34 17.23 6.45
C TRP A 199 18.18 16.12 5.80
N ILE A 200 17.95 15.80 4.54
CA ILE A 200 18.79 14.84 3.81
C ILE A 200 20.24 15.30 3.82
N VAL A 201 20.50 16.57 3.50
CA VAL A 201 21.88 17.14 3.48
C VAL A 201 22.51 17.13 4.88
N MET A 202 21.74 17.50 5.93
CA MET A 202 22.23 17.54 7.31
C MET A 202 22.57 16.16 7.87
N LEU A 203 21.78 15.13 7.51
CA LEU A 203 21.88 13.77 8.04
C LEU A 203 22.84 12.85 7.25
N GLN A 204 23.43 13.33 6.14
CA GLN A 204 24.43 12.57 5.39
C GLN A 204 25.64 12.19 6.25
N GLN A 205 26.36 11.13 5.90
CA GLN A 205 27.57 10.70 6.62
C GLN A 205 28.60 11.84 6.75
N LYS A 206 28.78 12.63 5.69
CA LYS A 206 29.62 13.83 5.70
C LYS A 206 28.85 15.11 5.95
N GLY A 207 27.61 14.99 6.48
CA GLY A 207 26.73 16.10 6.78
C GLY A 207 27.09 16.83 8.08
N VAL A 208 26.40 17.95 8.30
CA VAL A 208 26.64 18.85 9.43
C VAL A 208 26.51 18.16 10.79
N ILE A 209 25.50 17.29 10.96
CA ILE A 209 25.26 16.60 12.24
C ILE A 209 26.44 15.69 12.60
N ASN A 210 26.87 14.83 11.67
CA ASN A 210 28.03 14.00 11.91
C ASN A 210 29.31 14.83 12.12
N GLY A 211 29.47 15.95 11.39
CA GLY A 211 30.59 16.88 11.58
C GLY A 211 30.63 17.45 13.00
N VAL A 212 29.49 17.86 13.54
CA VAL A 212 29.38 18.36 14.92
C VAL A 212 29.67 17.26 15.95
N LEU A 213 29.19 16.02 15.73
CA LEU A 213 29.43 14.89 16.63
C LEU A 213 30.90 14.49 16.66
N VAL A 214 31.59 14.55 15.53
CA VAL A 214 33.04 14.32 15.46
C VAL A 214 33.79 15.47 16.15
N TRP A 215 33.43 16.73 15.91
CA TRP A 215 34.05 17.87 16.55
C TRP A 215 33.91 17.87 18.09
N LEU A 216 32.75 17.38 18.60
CA LEU A 216 32.52 17.20 20.04
C LEU A 216 33.26 15.97 20.63
N GLY A 217 33.95 15.18 19.81
CA GLY A 217 34.64 13.97 20.24
C GLY A 217 33.74 12.79 20.58
N ILE A 218 32.42 12.88 20.22
CA ILE A 218 31.44 11.82 20.47
C ILE A 218 31.62 10.66 19.47
N LEU A 219 32.01 10.99 18.24
CA LEU A 219 32.29 10.02 17.16
C LEU A 219 33.70 10.21 16.63
N SER A 220 34.32 9.09 16.20
CA SER A 220 35.53 9.14 15.37
C SER A 220 35.16 9.48 13.92
N ASP A 221 36.12 9.94 13.15
CA ASP A 221 35.89 10.27 11.73
C ASP A 221 35.48 9.06 10.89
N ASP A 222 35.98 7.87 11.24
CA ASP A 222 35.59 6.59 10.64
C ASP A 222 34.26 6.04 11.18
N GLY A 223 33.80 6.54 12.35
CA GLY A 223 32.57 6.12 13.04
C GLY A 223 31.33 6.92 12.66
N ARG A 224 31.33 7.69 11.56
CA ARG A 224 30.17 8.48 11.11
C ARG A 224 28.96 7.62 10.82
N ILE A 225 27.80 8.04 11.33
CA ILE A 225 26.53 7.31 11.27
C ILE A 225 25.81 7.63 9.95
N ALA A 226 25.41 6.59 9.23
CA ALA A 226 24.53 6.75 8.07
C ALA A 226 23.09 6.95 8.58
N MET A 227 22.60 8.20 8.64
CA MET A 227 21.24 8.53 9.13
C MET A 227 20.25 8.75 8.00
N VAL A 228 20.68 8.79 6.75
CA VAL A 228 19.79 8.97 5.58
C VAL A 228 19.22 7.61 5.15
N TYR A 229 17.95 7.59 4.74
CA TYR A 229 17.18 6.41 4.30
C TYR A 229 17.06 5.30 5.35
N ASN A 230 17.08 5.64 6.63
CA ASN A 230 16.87 4.72 7.72
C ASN A 230 15.80 5.22 8.73
N GLU A 231 15.46 4.37 9.70
CA GLU A 231 14.45 4.67 10.72
C GLU A 231 14.85 5.90 11.57
N THR A 232 16.12 6.04 11.91
CA THR A 232 16.64 7.15 12.73
C THR A 232 16.45 8.51 12.04
N GLY A 233 16.84 8.62 10.78
CA GLY A 233 16.66 9.84 10.01
C GLY A 233 15.19 10.21 9.84
N THR A 234 14.34 9.21 9.64
CA THR A 234 12.88 9.39 9.57
C THR A 234 12.34 9.95 10.90
N LEU A 235 12.74 9.37 12.03
CA LEU A 235 12.31 9.84 13.36
C LEU A 235 12.72 11.29 13.62
N ILE A 236 13.97 11.65 13.32
CA ILE A 236 14.49 13.02 13.50
C ILE A 236 13.70 14.01 12.64
N ALA A 237 13.57 13.73 11.34
CA ALA A 237 12.91 14.63 10.40
C ALA A 237 11.42 14.78 10.73
N MET A 238 10.71 13.68 11.00
CA MET A 238 9.28 13.70 11.36
C MET A 238 9.03 14.41 12.68
N THR A 239 9.88 14.20 13.70
CA THR A 239 9.77 14.90 14.98
C THR A 239 9.89 16.39 14.77
N GLN A 240 10.89 16.87 14.05
CA GLN A 240 11.07 18.31 13.79
C GLN A 240 9.89 18.91 13.00
N ILE A 241 9.37 18.18 12.01
CA ILE A 241 8.22 18.65 11.21
C ILE A 241 6.95 18.74 12.05
N LEU A 242 6.72 17.79 12.96
CA LEU A 242 5.50 17.69 13.76
C LEU A 242 5.58 18.42 15.11
N LEU A 243 6.77 18.81 15.55
CA LEU A 243 7.00 19.48 16.83
C LEU A 243 6.11 20.73 17.05
N PRO A 244 5.95 21.65 16.08
CA PRO A 244 5.05 22.80 16.25
C PRO A 244 3.59 22.40 16.45
N PHE A 245 3.12 21.31 15.79
CA PHE A 245 1.76 20.80 15.96
C PHE A 245 1.51 20.23 17.36
N MET A 246 2.57 19.82 18.07
CA MET A 246 2.48 19.40 19.46
C MET A 246 2.55 20.61 20.42
N ILE A 247 3.43 21.58 20.15
CA ILE A 247 3.62 22.76 21.02
C ILE A 247 2.36 23.62 21.08
N LEU A 248 1.68 23.88 19.95
CA LEU A 248 0.53 24.78 19.90
C LEU A 248 -0.64 24.35 20.78
N PRO A 249 -1.14 23.09 20.70
CA PRO A 249 -2.21 22.61 21.57
C PRO A 249 -1.79 22.60 23.05
N LEU A 250 -0.56 22.15 23.35
CA LEU A 250 -0.05 22.13 24.72
C LEU A 250 0.00 23.54 25.30
N TYR A 251 0.55 24.52 24.57
CA TYR A 251 0.56 25.92 24.96
C TYR A 251 -0.84 26.46 25.20
N SER A 252 -1.77 26.20 24.30
CA SER A 252 -3.18 26.62 24.40
C SER A 252 -3.83 26.14 25.70
N VAL A 253 -3.69 24.83 25.99
CA VAL A 253 -4.24 24.25 27.22
C VAL A 253 -3.55 24.77 28.46
N MET A 254 -2.22 24.83 28.50
CA MET A 254 -1.44 25.31 29.66
C MET A 254 -1.76 26.76 30.01
N ARG A 255 -2.06 27.58 29.02
CA ARG A 255 -2.38 29.00 29.24
C ARG A 255 -3.73 29.24 29.90
N VAL A 256 -4.67 28.31 29.75
CA VAL A 256 -6.02 28.38 30.34
C VAL A 256 -6.04 27.86 31.79
N ILE A 257 -5.05 27.02 32.16
CA ILE A 257 -4.97 26.48 33.53
C ILE A 257 -4.63 27.59 34.53
N PRO A 258 -5.47 27.79 35.58
CA PRO A 258 -5.19 28.78 36.61
C PRO A 258 -3.87 28.50 37.33
N LYS A 259 -3.06 29.55 37.60
CA LYS A 259 -1.75 29.41 38.27
C LYS A 259 -1.84 28.76 39.66
N SER A 260 -3.03 28.77 40.29
CA SER A 260 -3.25 28.12 41.58
C SER A 260 -3.13 26.61 41.54
N HIS A 261 -3.30 25.96 40.38
CA HIS A 261 -3.17 24.51 40.18
C HIS A 261 -1.76 24.06 39.75
N MET A 262 -0.85 25.00 39.53
CA MET A 262 0.54 24.74 39.11
C MET A 262 1.57 24.82 40.24
N ARG A 263 1.10 24.87 41.51
CA ARG A 263 1.97 24.85 42.71
C ARG A 263 2.08 23.45 43.30
#